data_7944a188ad010a4d7c8d20bb8d5d7484
#
_entry.id   7944a188ad010a4d7c8d20bb8d5d7484
#
_cell.length_a   1.000
_cell.length_b   1.000
_cell.length_c   1.000
_cell.angle_alpha   90.00
_cell.angle_beta   90.00
_cell.angle_gamma   90.00
#
_symmetry.space_group_name_H-M   'P 1'
#
loop_
_entity.id
_entity.type
_entity.pdbx_description
1 polymer ?
#
loop_
_entity_poly.entity_id
_entity_poly.type
_entity_poly.pdbx_seq_one_letter_code
_entity_poly.pdbx_strand_id
1 'polypeptide(L)'
;LYYSRKLVQEYGYEKIVTLNYTYDGKNLRGNEEKMRQAFDSLYIQAENSLKEIAFDQYEQILFISKSIGTIIASAYAEAQRIPCRHILYTPLKETYAFGHEAAVAFIGNSDPWSDVKKVAELSEKQNVKIHIYEGANHSLETKSVRDNLDILKDVMEKTSRYMGESKYERY
;
A
#
# COMPACT_ATOMS: atom_id res chain seq x y z
N LEU A 1 -8.93 2.49 3.81
CA LEU A 1 -7.98 3.65 3.78
C LEU A 1 -8.53 4.94 4.42
N TYR A 2 -9.76 4.91 4.98
CA TYR A 2 -10.38 6.12 5.53
C TYR A 2 -9.53 6.77 6.64
N TYR A 3 -9.14 6.00 7.66
CA TYR A 3 -8.35 6.51 8.78
C TYR A 3 -6.95 6.95 8.36
N SER A 4 -6.30 6.21 7.46
CA SER A 4 -4.98 6.60 6.94
C SER A 4 -5.01 7.96 6.25
N ARG A 5 -6.08 8.22 5.46
CA ARG A 5 -6.28 9.53 4.80
C ARG A 5 -6.50 10.66 5.80
N LYS A 6 -7.17 10.39 6.93
CA LYS A 6 -7.32 11.39 8.00
C LYS A 6 -5.99 11.63 8.71
N LEU A 7 -5.27 10.55 8.99
CA LEU A 7 -4.02 10.61 9.73
C LEU A 7 -2.94 11.42 8.96
N VAL A 8 -2.82 11.27 7.63
CA VAL A 8 -1.81 12.02 6.86
C VAL A 8 -2.00 13.54 6.93
N GLN A 9 -3.24 14.02 7.12
CA GLN A 9 -3.51 15.45 7.29
C GLN A 9 -2.89 15.99 8.58
N GLU A 10 -2.85 15.18 9.64
CA GLU A 10 -2.20 15.54 10.92
C GLU A 10 -0.68 15.65 10.77
N TYR A 11 -0.10 14.99 9.76
CA TYR A 11 1.32 15.02 9.44
C TYR A 11 1.72 16.07 8.40
N GLY A 12 0.77 16.95 8.02
CA GLY A 12 1.04 18.11 7.16
C GLY A 12 1.02 17.78 5.66
N TYR A 13 0.44 16.65 5.25
CA TYR A 13 0.16 16.41 3.84
C TYR A 13 -1.09 17.18 3.42
N GLU A 14 -0.91 18.30 2.73
CA GLU A 14 -2.01 19.19 2.33
C GLU A 14 -2.72 18.70 1.07
N LYS A 15 -1.95 18.26 0.07
CA LYS A 15 -2.48 17.75 -1.19
C LYS A 15 -2.77 16.25 -1.09
N ILE A 16 -4.03 15.88 -1.11
CA ILE A 16 -4.45 14.48 -1.10
C ILE A 16 -5.21 14.16 -2.39
N VAL A 17 -4.71 13.19 -3.14
CA VAL A 17 -5.36 12.66 -4.34
C VAL A 17 -5.85 11.26 -4.02
N THR A 18 -7.15 11.01 -4.26
CA THR A 18 -7.74 9.69 -4.05
C THR A 18 -8.05 9.07 -5.41
N LEU A 19 -7.44 7.93 -5.69
CA LEU A 19 -7.72 7.15 -6.89
C LEU A 19 -8.85 6.17 -6.61
N ASN A 20 -9.94 6.29 -7.37
CA ASN A 20 -11.06 5.37 -7.32
C ASN A 20 -11.06 4.56 -8.62
N TYR A 21 -10.69 3.30 -8.50
CA TYR A 21 -10.62 2.40 -9.64
C TYR A 21 -11.96 1.72 -9.92
N THR A 22 -12.24 1.48 -11.18
CA THR A 22 -13.36 0.66 -11.65
C THR A 22 -12.86 -0.50 -12.49
N TYR A 23 -13.29 -1.72 -12.16
CA TYR A 23 -12.96 -2.91 -12.91
C TYR A 23 -14.06 -3.96 -12.77
N ASP A 24 -14.63 -4.40 -13.89
CA ASP A 24 -15.77 -5.33 -13.90
C ASP A 24 -15.36 -6.81 -13.97
N GLY A 25 -14.05 -7.09 -13.99
CA GLY A 25 -13.53 -8.45 -14.04
C GLY A 25 -13.82 -9.23 -12.75
N LYS A 26 -14.17 -10.51 -12.93
CA LYS A 26 -14.47 -11.43 -11.82
C LYS A 26 -13.45 -12.56 -11.77
N ASN A 27 -13.37 -13.22 -10.59
CA ASN A 27 -12.50 -14.39 -10.37
C ASN A 27 -11.02 -14.10 -10.68
N LEU A 28 -10.50 -13.00 -10.13
CA LEU A 28 -9.10 -12.60 -10.28
C LEU A 28 -8.16 -13.50 -9.46
N ARG A 29 -8.62 -13.89 -8.26
CA ARG A 29 -7.81 -14.66 -7.33
C ARG A 29 -7.36 -15.99 -7.93
N GLY A 30 -6.04 -16.25 -7.92
CA GLY A 30 -5.46 -17.48 -8.46
C GLY A 30 -5.44 -17.56 -9.99
N ASN A 31 -5.74 -16.47 -10.68
CA ASN A 31 -5.70 -16.41 -12.15
C ASN A 31 -4.76 -15.27 -12.58
N GLU A 32 -3.53 -15.65 -12.94
CA GLU A 32 -2.45 -14.68 -13.29
C GLU A 32 -2.81 -13.83 -14.51
N GLU A 33 -3.43 -14.41 -15.52
CA GLU A 33 -3.83 -13.69 -16.74
C GLU A 33 -4.87 -12.62 -16.43
N LYS A 34 -5.91 -12.97 -15.64
CA LYS A 34 -6.92 -12.00 -15.21
C LYS A 34 -6.34 -10.92 -14.29
N MET A 35 -5.40 -11.30 -13.42
CA MET A 35 -4.71 -10.33 -12.57
C MET A 35 -3.90 -9.34 -13.42
N ARG A 36 -3.23 -9.80 -14.47
CA ARG A 36 -2.50 -8.94 -15.39
C ARG A 36 -3.45 -8.00 -16.13
N GLN A 37 -4.56 -8.51 -16.69
CA GLN A 37 -5.58 -7.68 -17.34
C GLN A 37 -6.17 -6.63 -16.40
N ALA A 38 -6.42 -7.00 -15.14
CA ALA A 38 -6.86 -6.05 -14.12
C ALA A 38 -5.79 -4.98 -13.85
N PHE A 39 -4.53 -5.39 -13.68
CA PHE A 39 -3.42 -4.47 -13.51
C PHE A 39 -3.34 -3.47 -14.67
N ASP A 40 -3.31 -3.94 -15.92
CA ASP A 40 -3.20 -3.08 -17.09
C ASP A 40 -4.33 -2.03 -17.14
N SER A 41 -5.58 -2.48 -16.92
CA SER A 41 -6.75 -1.60 -16.91
C SER A 41 -6.68 -0.55 -15.78
N LEU A 42 -6.29 -0.96 -14.58
CA LEU A 42 -6.23 -0.08 -13.41
C LEU A 42 -5.01 0.85 -13.45
N TYR A 43 -3.90 0.39 -14.03
CA TYR A 43 -2.71 1.20 -14.22
C TYR A 43 -2.96 2.38 -15.16
N ILE A 44 -3.67 2.15 -16.29
CA ILE A 44 -4.09 3.22 -17.20
C ILE A 44 -4.99 4.25 -16.48
N GLN A 45 -5.87 3.81 -15.58
CA GLN A 45 -6.69 4.72 -14.78
C GLN A 45 -5.83 5.56 -13.83
N ALA A 46 -4.80 4.96 -13.22
CA ALA A 46 -3.85 5.68 -12.39
C ALA A 46 -3.09 6.74 -13.21
N GLU A 47 -2.54 6.37 -14.36
CA GLU A 47 -1.83 7.30 -15.25
C GLU A 47 -2.71 8.49 -15.63
N ASN A 48 -3.95 8.23 -16.07
CA ASN A 48 -4.89 9.29 -16.42
C ASN A 48 -5.24 10.22 -15.26
N SER A 49 -5.33 9.67 -14.05
CA SER A 49 -5.67 10.45 -12.85
C SER A 49 -4.51 11.28 -12.32
N LEU A 50 -3.28 10.85 -12.58
CA LEU A 50 -2.07 11.45 -12.03
C LEU A 50 -1.27 12.29 -13.02
N LYS A 51 -1.58 12.25 -14.32
CA LYS A 51 -0.81 12.91 -15.39
C LYS A 51 -0.63 14.43 -15.23
N GLU A 52 -1.57 15.09 -14.55
CA GLU A 52 -1.52 16.54 -14.32
C GLU A 52 -0.78 16.91 -13.02
N ILE A 53 -0.23 15.93 -12.29
CA ILE A 53 0.45 16.17 -11.03
C ILE A 53 1.94 16.37 -11.29
N ALA A 54 2.44 17.57 -11.02
CA ALA A 54 3.86 17.88 -11.06
C ALA A 54 4.53 17.39 -9.77
N PHE A 55 4.94 16.12 -9.74
CA PHE A 55 5.50 15.48 -8.55
C PHE A 55 6.81 16.12 -8.06
N ASP A 56 7.57 16.73 -8.95
CA ASP A 56 8.80 17.45 -8.68
C ASP A 56 8.62 18.74 -7.85
N GLN A 57 7.39 19.22 -7.71
CA GLN A 57 7.06 20.38 -6.90
C GLN A 57 6.81 20.04 -5.42
N TYR A 58 6.81 18.76 -5.05
CA TYR A 58 6.54 18.31 -3.67
C TYR A 58 7.81 17.80 -3.01
N GLU A 59 8.09 18.30 -1.81
CA GLU A 59 9.23 17.84 -1.00
C GLU A 59 9.03 16.43 -0.45
N GLN A 60 7.80 16.05 -0.20
CA GLN A 60 7.44 14.73 0.34
C GLN A 60 6.25 14.16 -0.40
N ILE A 61 6.42 12.95 -0.88
CA ILE A 61 5.39 12.20 -1.58
C ILE A 61 5.17 10.88 -0.82
N LEU A 62 3.90 10.59 -0.51
CA LEU A 62 3.50 9.37 0.16
C LEU A 62 2.40 8.66 -0.62
N PHE A 63 2.66 7.44 -1.05
CA PHE A 63 1.65 6.56 -1.61
C PHE A 63 1.08 5.64 -0.52
N ILE A 64 -0.25 5.66 -0.35
CA ILE A 64 -0.98 4.76 0.53
C ILE A 64 -1.86 3.88 -0.33
N SER A 65 -1.61 2.60 -0.31
CA SER A 65 -2.23 1.66 -1.24
C SER A 65 -2.66 0.37 -0.55
N LYS A 66 -3.61 -0.35 -1.16
CA LYS A 66 -4.13 -1.62 -0.64
C LYS A 66 -4.31 -2.63 -1.77
N SER A 67 -4.01 -3.91 -1.48
CA SER A 67 -4.24 -5.04 -2.41
C SER A 67 -3.56 -4.80 -3.76
N ILE A 68 -4.26 -5.02 -4.89
CA ILE A 68 -3.75 -4.74 -6.24
C ILE A 68 -3.27 -3.28 -6.39
N GLY A 69 -3.85 -2.35 -5.63
CA GLY A 69 -3.41 -0.96 -5.60
C GLY A 69 -1.95 -0.80 -5.14
N THR A 70 -1.40 -1.76 -4.36
CA THR A 70 0.02 -1.73 -3.98
C THR A 70 0.93 -1.99 -5.18
N ILE A 71 0.53 -2.88 -6.08
CA ILE A 71 1.25 -3.15 -7.35
C ILE A 71 1.23 -1.90 -8.22
N ILE A 72 0.05 -1.30 -8.39
CA ILE A 72 -0.15 -0.12 -9.24
C ILE A 72 0.67 1.07 -8.73
N ALA A 73 0.61 1.35 -7.43
CA ALA A 73 1.33 2.45 -6.81
C ALA A 73 2.86 2.28 -6.96
N SER A 74 3.37 1.06 -6.74
CA SER A 74 4.80 0.77 -6.86
C SER A 74 5.27 0.83 -8.31
N ALA A 75 4.51 0.26 -9.25
CA ALA A 75 4.80 0.31 -10.68
C ALA A 75 4.82 1.75 -11.20
N TYR A 76 3.84 2.56 -10.79
CA TYR A 76 3.75 3.95 -11.21
C TYR A 76 4.91 4.79 -10.64
N ALA A 77 5.22 4.63 -9.36
CA ALA A 77 6.33 5.33 -8.73
C ALA A 77 7.66 5.04 -9.43
N GLU A 78 7.93 3.76 -9.74
CA GLU A 78 9.15 3.34 -10.43
C GLU A 78 9.19 3.85 -11.88
N ALA A 79 8.12 3.68 -12.64
CA ALA A 79 8.04 4.10 -14.04
C ALA A 79 8.22 5.61 -14.20
N GLN A 80 7.67 6.40 -13.28
CA GLN A 80 7.77 7.86 -13.27
C GLN A 80 8.99 8.38 -12.47
N ARG A 81 9.78 7.48 -11.87
CA ARG A 81 10.96 7.82 -11.05
C ARG A 81 10.63 8.80 -9.93
N ILE A 82 9.50 8.59 -9.26
CA ILE A 82 9.02 9.46 -8.18
C ILE A 82 9.70 9.04 -6.88
N PRO A 83 10.52 9.92 -6.26
CA PRO A 83 11.07 9.64 -4.94
C PRO A 83 9.94 9.75 -3.90
N CYS A 84 9.48 8.61 -3.40
CA CYS A 84 8.32 8.56 -2.53
C CYS A 84 8.45 7.49 -1.43
N ARG A 85 7.61 7.64 -0.42
CA ARG A 85 7.42 6.65 0.63
C ARG A 85 6.15 5.86 0.36
N HIS A 86 6.11 4.61 0.84
CA HIS A 86 4.95 3.74 0.65
C HIS A 86 4.39 3.23 1.98
N ILE A 87 3.06 3.21 2.08
CA ILE A 87 2.31 2.44 3.08
C ILE A 87 1.50 1.40 2.32
N LEU A 88 1.86 0.12 2.53
CA LEU A 88 1.35 -1.02 1.78
C LEU A 88 0.41 -1.83 2.67
N TYR A 89 -0.90 -1.72 2.45
CA TYR A 89 -1.89 -2.54 3.14
C TYR A 89 -2.19 -3.80 2.32
N THR A 90 -2.06 -4.95 2.95
CA THR A 90 -2.28 -6.27 2.35
C THR A 90 -1.63 -6.41 0.96
N PRO A 91 -0.30 -6.18 0.86
CA PRO A 91 0.39 -6.24 -0.41
C PRO A 91 0.37 -7.65 -0.99
N LEU A 92 0.42 -7.74 -2.31
CA LEU A 92 0.59 -8.97 -3.06
C LEU A 92 2.08 -9.17 -3.38
N LYS A 93 2.50 -10.41 -3.69
CA LYS A 93 3.89 -10.72 -4.03
C LYS A 93 4.40 -9.89 -5.22
N GLU A 94 3.52 -9.59 -6.18
CA GLU A 94 3.81 -8.80 -7.38
C GLU A 94 4.18 -7.34 -7.06
N THR A 95 3.79 -6.81 -5.90
CA THR A 95 4.19 -5.48 -5.41
C THR A 95 5.71 -5.35 -5.35
N TYR A 96 6.40 -6.43 -4.99
CA TYR A 96 7.85 -6.49 -4.81
C TYR A 96 8.64 -6.77 -6.10
N ALA A 97 7.97 -6.76 -7.26
CA ALA A 97 8.65 -6.68 -8.55
C ALA A 97 9.26 -5.28 -8.79
N PHE A 98 8.79 -4.29 -8.04
CA PHE A 98 9.23 -2.88 -8.08
C PHE A 98 10.03 -2.54 -6.83
N GLY A 99 10.94 -1.56 -6.93
CA GLY A 99 11.78 -1.14 -5.81
C GLY A 99 11.02 -0.28 -4.79
N HIS A 100 11.41 -0.40 -3.51
CA HIS A 100 10.89 0.42 -2.42
C HIS A 100 12.05 0.99 -1.61
N GLU A 101 12.37 2.27 -1.80
CA GLU A 101 13.42 2.95 -1.02
C GLU A 101 12.98 3.14 0.45
N ALA A 102 11.71 3.39 0.67
CA ALA A 102 11.12 3.55 2.00
C ALA A 102 9.67 3.06 2.01
N ALA A 103 9.40 1.98 2.72
CA ALA A 103 8.06 1.41 2.84
C ALA A 103 7.79 0.74 4.18
N VAL A 104 6.52 0.70 4.56
CA VAL A 104 5.99 -0.14 5.64
C VAL A 104 4.81 -0.95 5.10
N ALA A 105 4.73 -2.21 5.49
CA ALA A 105 3.68 -3.12 5.04
C ALA A 105 2.89 -3.72 6.21
N PHE A 106 1.60 -3.99 5.97
CA PHE A 106 0.67 -4.59 6.94
C PHE A 106 -0.10 -5.71 6.27
N ILE A 107 -0.08 -6.92 6.81
CA ILE A 107 -0.74 -8.09 6.21
C ILE A 107 -1.29 -9.02 7.30
N GLY A 108 -2.38 -9.70 7.00
CA GLY A 108 -2.91 -10.76 7.85
C GLY A 108 -2.35 -12.13 7.45
N ASN A 109 -2.04 -13.00 8.41
CA ASN A 109 -1.51 -14.32 8.08
C ASN A 109 -2.57 -15.30 7.55
N SER A 110 -3.85 -14.94 7.64
CA SER A 110 -4.97 -15.67 7.03
C SER A 110 -5.49 -15.01 5.75
N ASP A 111 -4.67 -14.16 5.12
CA ASP A 111 -5.01 -13.48 3.86
C ASP A 111 -5.06 -14.50 2.70
N PRO A 112 -6.24 -14.77 2.11
CA PRO A 112 -6.35 -15.75 1.05
C PRO A 112 -5.88 -15.25 -0.33
N TRP A 113 -5.54 -13.95 -0.46
CA TRP A 113 -5.06 -13.36 -1.70
C TRP A 113 -3.54 -13.37 -1.82
N SER A 114 -2.83 -13.55 -0.71
CA SER A 114 -1.38 -13.44 -0.67
C SER A 114 -0.73 -14.72 -0.17
N ASP A 115 0.36 -15.11 -0.78
CA ASP A 115 1.34 -15.97 -0.14
C ASP A 115 2.12 -15.14 0.89
N VAL A 116 1.62 -15.14 2.13
CA VAL A 116 2.14 -14.29 3.21
C VAL A 116 3.60 -14.56 3.50
N LYS A 117 4.03 -15.85 3.43
CA LYS A 117 5.43 -16.23 3.61
C LYS A 117 6.30 -15.61 2.53
N LYS A 118 5.86 -15.70 1.28
CA LYS A 118 6.57 -15.10 0.15
C LYS A 118 6.63 -13.57 0.23
N VAL A 119 5.53 -12.93 0.63
CA VAL A 119 5.48 -11.49 0.86
C VAL A 119 6.46 -11.07 1.95
N ALA A 120 6.54 -11.82 3.07
CA ALA A 120 7.49 -11.52 4.15
C ALA A 120 8.96 -11.65 3.68
N GLU A 121 9.30 -12.73 2.96
CA GLU A 121 10.64 -12.92 2.37
C GLU A 121 11.04 -11.77 1.42
N LEU A 122 10.10 -11.32 0.59
CA LEU A 122 10.35 -10.24 -0.37
C LEU A 122 10.45 -8.87 0.33
N SER A 123 9.64 -8.65 1.38
CA SER A 123 9.74 -7.46 2.23
C SER A 123 11.13 -7.35 2.87
N GLU A 124 11.63 -8.45 3.45
CA GLU A 124 12.96 -8.49 4.04
C GLU A 124 14.06 -8.16 3.03
N LYS A 125 14.00 -8.74 1.83
CA LYS A 125 14.97 -8.49 0.75
C LYS A 125 15.04 -7.03 0.31
N GLN A 126 13.93 -6.29 0.43
CA GLN A 126 13.85 -4.87 0.07
C GLN A 126 13.92 -3.94 1.29
N ASN A 127 14.24 -4.44 2.48
CA ASN A 127 14.24 -3.69 3.75
C ASN A 127 12.88 -3.02 4.06
N VAL A 128 11.79 -3.59 3.56
CA VAL A 128 10.42 -3.14 3.88
C VAL A 128 10.03 -3.72 5.23
N LYS A 129 9.76 -2.86 6.21
CA LYS A 129 9.25 -3.29 7.51
C LYS A 129 7.84 -3.83 7.36
N ILE A 130 7.65 -5.12 7.64
CA ILE A 130 6.34 -5.78 7.55
C ILE A 130 5.77 -6.09 8.93
N HIS A 131 4.47 -5.84 9.12
CA HIS A 131 3.69 -6.20 10.30
C HIS A 131 2.65 -7.24 9.93
N ILE A 132 2.74 -8.42 10.56
CA ILE A 132 1.86 -9.56 10.29
C ILE A 132 0.89 -9.72 11.45
N TYR A 133 -0.42 -9.80 11.15
CA TYR A 133 -1.50 -9.92 12.11
C TYR A 133 -2.08 -11.32 12.10
N GLU A 134 -2.05 -11.98 13.27
CA GLU A 134 -2.50 -13.35 13.46
C GLU A 134 -4.00 -13.47 13.23
N GLY A 135 -4.41 -14.46 12.43
CA GLY A 135 -5.80 -14.74 12.11
C GLY A 135 -6.50 -13.72 11.22
N ALA A 136 -5.83 -12.62 10.88
CA ALA A 136 -6.44 -11.58 10.06
C ALA A 136 -6.44 -11.93 8.57
N ASN A 137 -7.52 -11.57 7.89
CA ASN A 137 -7.76 -11.78 6.46
C ASN A 137 -7.25 -10.61 5.60
N HIS A 138 -7.64 -10.58 4.32
CA HIS A 138 -7.28 -9.52 3.36
C HIS A 138 -7.82 -8.12 3.72
N SER A 139 -8.75 -8.01 4.65
CA SER A 139 -9.24 -6.74 5.17
C SER A 139 -8.55 -6.32 6.48
N LEU A 140 -7.58 -7.12 6.96
CA LEU A 140 -6.98 -7.03 8.29
C LEU A 140 -8.03 -7.24 9.40
N GLU A 141 -8.96 -8.16 9.16
CA GLU A 141 -10.05 -8.49 10.07
C GLU A 141 -10.04 -9.97 10.43
N THR A 142 -10.40 -10.25 11.67
CA THR A 142 -10.66 -11.58 12.23
C THR A 142 -12.17 -11.76 12.41
N LYS A 143 -12.58 -12.87 13.03
CA LYS A 143 -13.98 -13.10 13.42
C LYS A 143 -14.41 -12.30 14.66
N SER A 144 -13.48 -11.70 15.38
CA SER A 144 -13.72 -10.95 16.61
C SER A 144 -13.69 -9.45 16.34
N VAL A 145 -14.79 -8.77 16.63
CA VAL A 145 -14.87 -7.29 16.50
C VAL A 145 -13.86 -6.60 17.42
N ARG A 146 -13.62 -7.15 18.62
CA ARG A 146 -12.64 -6.59 19.56
C ARG A 146 -11.23 -6.64 18.96
N ASP A 147 -10.83 -7.81 18.45
CA ASP A 147 -9.51 -7.99 17.83
C ASP A 147 -9.34 -7.07 16.61
N ASN A 148 -10.42 -6.88 15.84
CA ASN A 148 -10.40 -5.98 14.68
C ASN A 148 -10.16 -4.52 15.08
N LEU A 149 -10.75 -4.07 16.19
CA LEU A 149 -10.51 -2.73 16.73
C LEU A 149 -9.06 -2.58 17.25
N ASP A 150 -8.55 -3.60 17.91
CA ASP A 150 -7.15 -3.62 18.40
C ASP A 150 -6.16 -3.64 17.23
N ILE A 151 -6.40 -4.44 16.21
CA ILE A 151 -5.62 -4.46 14.97
C ILE A 151 -5.66 -3.08 14.28
N LEU A 152 -6.84 -2.50 14.13
CA LEU A 152 -6.98 -1.18 13.50
C LEU A 152 -6.19 -0.11 14.26
N LYS A 153 -6.29 -0.11 15.59
CA LYS A 153 -5.54 0.81 16.43
C LYS A 153 -4.04 0.64 16.24
N ASP A 154 -3.53 -0.58 16.34
CA ASP A 154 -2.10 -0.88 16.19
C ASP A 154 -1.57 -0.51 14.78
N VAL A 155 -2.35 -0.82 13.72
CA VAL A 155 -2.03 -0.41 12.35
C VAL A 155 -1.92 1.11 12.24
N MET A 156 -2.85 1.87 12.84
CA MET A 156 -2.81 3.33 12.78
C MET A 156 -1.66 3.91 13.60
N GLU A 157 -1.35 3.35 14.76
CA GLU A 157 -0.20 3.77 15.58
C GLU A 157 1.14 3.53 14.85
N LYS A 158 1.29 2.38 14.20
CA LYS A 158 2.49 2.06 13.41
C LYS A 158 2.59 2.92 12.15
N THR A 159 1.47 3.18 11.48
CA THR A 159 1.40 4.11 10.34
C THR A 159 1.80 5.53 10.75
N SER A 160 1.29 5.99 11.90
CA SER A 160 1.64 7.28 12.50
C SER A 160 3.13 7.38 12.81
N ARG A 161 3.70 6.37 13.45
CA ARG A 161 5.14 6.31 13.75
C ARG A 161 5.98 6.37 12.47
N TYR A 162 5.64 5.55 11.48
CA TYR A 162 6.34 5.55 10.19
C TYR A 162 6.32 6.93 9.52
N MET A 163 5.19 7.64 9.55
CA MET A 163 5.12 9.01 9.02
C MET A 163 5.95 10.00 9.83
N GLY A 164 6.01 9.86 11.15
CA GLY A 164 6.79 10.71 12.06
C GLY A 164 8.31 10.56 11.91
N GLU A 165 8.80 9.36 11.62
CA GLU A 165 10.23 9.08 11.44
C GLU A 165 10.87 9.95 10.35
N SER A 166 10.14 10.33 9.30
CA SER A 166 10.68 11.18 8.23
C SER A 166 10.94 12.64 8.61
N LYS A 167 10.37 13.11 9.72
CA LYS A 167 10.59 14.49 10.21
C LYS A 167 11.90 14.65 10.99
N TYR A 168 12.50 13.57 11.46
CA TYR A 168 13.65 13.60 12.36
C TYR A 168 14.98 13.15 11.74
N GLU A 169 14.97 12.56 10.54
CA GLU A 169 16.19 12.07 9.89
C GLU A 169 16.98 13.13 9.09
N ARG A 170 16.61 14.42 9.20
CA ARG A 170 17.27 15.52 8.47
C ARG A 170 18.04 16.48 9.41
N TYR A 171 18.73 15.94 10.43
CA TYR A 171 19.70 16.73 11.18
C TYR A 171 20.99 15.95 11.40
#